data_e050854aa43c1a9808a25bac27ab9769
#
_entry.id   e050854aa43c1a9808a25bac27ab9769
#
_cell.length_a   1.000
_cell.length_b   1.000
_cell.length_c   1.000
_cell.angle_alpha   90.00
_cell.angle_beta   90.00
_cell.angle_gamma   90.00
#
_symmetry.space_group_name_H-M   'P 1'
#
loop_
_entity.id
_entity.type
_entity.pdbx_description
1 polymer ?
#
loop_
_entity_poly.entity_id
_entity_poly.type
_entity_poly.pdbx_seq_one_letter_code
_entity_poly.pdbx_strand_id
1 'polypeptide(L)'
;MRSRETVTYSLVFLLILSIFSGIYGPEKVLELDEKNDVKIESISKSNNLIDIPSWKLNDKWNYNGYLDMVDFIVDSGVNTNLQTLTGTLESTVTDIYITTVDNSSSLVYKVESEGYYEANNINLDGQPGDLEVNMDTVSIIRASDLATVSQEATIDINFCRDFLWFCIDVSVGTLEVDQSYSPPLEGYDFPISVGEAWSQDYTATTTYSGSSDYVDIPEDTVSQRTANYEVVSQGFSGVNYASCATSYNISSSNADGEDTGYKWFLSLIHI
;
A
#
# COMPACT_ATOMS: atom_id res chain seq x y z
N MET A 1 -12.58 30.24 -16.86
CA MET A 1 -12.30 30.12 -15.45
C MET A 1 -12.99 28.85 -14.89
N ARG A 2 -12.63 27.67 -15.38
CA ARG A 2 -13.28 26.39 -15.00
C ARG A 2 -12.33 25.19 -15.06
N SER A 3 -11.02 25.41 -15.02
CA SER A 3 -10.04 24.33 -15.23
C SER A 3 -9.07 24.11 -14.06
N ARG A 4 -9.23 24.84 -12.95
CA ARG A 4 -8.37 24.64 -11.75
C ARG A 4 -8.95 23.69 -10.69
N GLU A 5 -10.28 23.53 -10.65
CA GLU A 5 -10.95 22.77 -9.60
C GLU A 5 -10.89 21.25 -9.79
N THR A 6 -10.77 20.76 -11.01
CA THR A 6 -10.80 19.30 -11.29
C THR A 6 -9.46 18.60 -11.09
N VAL A 7 -8.35 19.35 -11.11
CA VAL A 7 -7.00 18.80 -11.06
C VAL A 7 -6.54 18.50 -9.63
N THR A 8 -7.02 19.30 -8.66
CA THR A 8 -6.61 19.19 -7.26
C THR A 8 -7.15 17.94 -6.57
N TYR A 9 -8.35 17.46 -6.98
CA TYR A 9 -8.97 16.24 -6.41
C TYR A 9 -8.19 14.96 -6.75
N SER A 10 -7.47 14.95 -7.87
CA SER A 10 -6.73 13.75 -8.31
C SER A 10 -5.52 13.45 -7.41
N LEU A 11 -4.86 14.48 -6.87
CA LEU A 11 -3.62 14.36 -6.11
C LEU A 11 -3.78 13.58 -4.81
N VAL A 12 -4.74 13.97 -4.01
CA VAL A 12 -4.99 13.35 -2.71
C VAL A 12 -5.63 11.96 -2.88
N PHE A 13 -6.50 11.79 -3.88
CA PHE A 13 -7.19 10.55 -4.16
C PHE A 13 -6.23 9.40 -4.55
N LEU A 14 -5.20 9.69 -5.33
CA LEU A 14 -4.21 8.70 -5.76
C LEU A 14 -3.20 8.35 -4.65
N LEU A 15 -2.77 9.31 -3.83
CA LEU A 15 -1.96 9.06 -2.63
C LEU A 15 -2.66 8.07 -1.69
N ILE A 16 -3.95 8.25 -1.50
CA ILE A 16 -4.78 7.39 -0.67
C ILE A 16 -4.93 6.00 -1.29
N LEU A 17 -5.18 5.90 -2.59
CA LEU A 17 -5.29 4.61 -3.28
C LEU A 17 -4.00 3.80 -3.20
N SER A 18 -2.83 4.44 -3.27
CA SER A 18 -1.54 3.75 -3.13
C SER A 18 -1.28 3.25 -1.70
N ILE A 19 -1.76 3.98 -0.69
CA ILE A 19 -1.63 3.61 0.72
C ILE A 19 -2.57 2.45 1.06
N PHE A 20 -3.82 2.48 0.57
CA PHE A 20 -4.83 1.47 0.88
C PHE A 20 -4.76 0.21 0.00
N SER A 21 -4.08 0.24 -1.13
CA SER A 21 -3.90 -0.95 -1.98
C SER A 21 -2.85 -1.94 -1.45
N GLY A 22 -2.31 -1.72 -0.26
CA GLY A 22 -1.17 -2.44 0.28
C GLY A 22 0.14 -1.86 -0.28
N ILE A 23 1.21 -1.93 0.47
CA ILE A 23 2.51 -1.37 0.10
C ILE A 23 3.00 -2.03 -1.19
N TYR A 24 2.62 -1.46 -2.33
CA TYR A 24 3.08 -1.87 -3.64
C TYR A 24 4.24 -0.94 -4.03
N GLY A 25 5.47 -1.41 -3.84
CA GLY A 25 6.60 -0.79 -4.49
C GLY A 25 6.51 -1.06 -5.99
N PRO A 26 6.58 -0.07 -6.88
CA PRO A 26 6.79 -0.32 -8.30
C PRO A 26 8.14 -0.99 -8.46
N GLU A 27 8.12 -2.24 -8.88
CA GLU A 27 9.32 -2.93 -9.30
C GLU A 27 9.79 -2.29 -10.60
N LYS A 28 10.86 -1.51 -10.54
CA LYS A 28 11.59 -1.12 -11.72
C LYS A 28 12.15 -2.40 -12.34
N VAL A 29 11.53 -2.90 -13.40
CA VAL A 29 12.09 -3.95 -14.23
C VAL A 29 13.43 -3.44 -14.74
N LEU A 30 14.52 -3.87 -14.09
CA LEU A 30 15.85 -3.82 -14.70
C LEU A 30 15.79 -4.83 -15.83
N GLU A 31 15.78 -4.35 -17.08
CA GLU A 31 16.08 -5.17 -18.26
C GLU A 31 17.41 -5.90 -18.01
N LEU A 32 17.31 -7.13 -17.58
CA LEU A 32 18.45 -8.04 -17.55
C LEU A 32 18.61 -8.62 -18.95
N ASP A 33 19.72 -8.22 -19.57
CA ASP A 33 20.22 -8.73 -20.83
C ASP A 33 20.14 -10.26 -20.88
N GLU A 34 19.40 -10.77 -21.87
CA GLU A 34 19.27 -12.19 -22.18
C GLU A 34 20.63 -12.79 -22.47
N LYS A 35 21.19 -13.56 -21.53
CA LYS A 35 22.06 -14.72 -21.81
C LYS A 35 22.50 -15.39 -20.52
N ASN A 36 21.72 -16.40 -20.11
CA ASN A 36 22.29 -17.65 -19.57
C ASN A 36 21.17 -18.69 -19.45
N ASP A 37 21.24 -19.71 -20.31
CA ASP A 37 20.47 -20.94 -20.20
C ASP A 37 20.78 -21.62 -18.86
N VAL A 38 19.95 -21.38 -17.85
CA VAL A 38 19.95 -22.20 -16.64
C VAL A 38 18.98 -23.34 -16.86
N LYS A 39 19.54 -24.54 -17.02
CA LYS A 39 18.85 -25.81 -17.03
C LYS A 39 18.02 -25.96 -15.74
N ILE A 40 16.70 -25.78 -15.85
CA ILE A 40 15.78 -26.04 -14.75
C ILE A 40 15.69 -27.55 -14.58
N GLU A 41 16.40 -28.10 -13.60
CA GLU A 41 16.12 -29.44 -13.10
C GLU A 41 14.74 -29.42 -12.44
N SER A 42 13.87 -30.31 -12.87
CA SER A 42 12.53 -30.51 -12.34
C SER A 42 12.59 -30.80 -10.85
N ILE A 43 12.36 -29.76 -10.03
CA ILE A 43 12.14 -29.92 -8.60
C ILE A 43 10.78 -30.61 -8.44
N SER A 44 10.79 -31.79 -7.83
CA SER A 44 9.59 -32.51 -7.45
C SER A 44 8.63 -31.59 -6.71
N LYS A 45 7.39 -31.46 -7.21
CA LYS A 45 6.31 -30.72 -6.55
C LYS A 45 6.07 -31.30 -5.14
N SER A 46 6.74 -30.77 -4.14
CA SER A 46 6.26 -30.83 -2.77
C SER A 46 5.09 -29.82 -2.73
N ASN A 47 3.88 -30.30 -2.53
CA ASN A 47 2.72 -29.45 -2.29
C ASN A 47 2.88 -28.82 -0.90
N ASN A 48 3.72 -27.82 -0.78
CA ASN A 48 3.79 -26.98 0.41
C ASN A 48 2.65 -25.95 0.31
N LEU A 49 1.45 -26.40 0.63
CA LEU A 49 0.33 -25.51 0.90
C LEU A 49 0.71 -24.66 2.13
N ILE A 50 0.59 -23.36 2.00
CA ILE A 50 0.82 -22.45 3.12
C ILE A 50 -0.53 -22.13 3.76
N ASP A 51 -0.62 -22.45 5.02
CA ASP A 51 -1.78 -22.17 5.86
C ASP A 51 -1.71 -20.73 6.42
N ILE A 52 -2.83 -20.25 6.94
CA ILE A 52 -3.00 -18.92 7.49
C ILE A 52 -2.01 -18.69 8.66
N PRO A 53 -1.18 -17.66 8.63
CA PRO A 53 -0.32 -17.32 9.76
C PRO A 53 -1.14 -16.85 10.96
N SER A 54 -0.72 -17.26 12.14
CA SER A 54 -1.32 -16.83 13.40
C SER A 54 -0.46 -15.73 14.01
N TRP A 55 -0.94 -14.50 13.96
CA TRP A 55 -0.24 -13.36 14.54
C TRP A 55 -0.46 -13.27 16.05
N LYS A 56 0.52 -12.71 16.75
CA LYS A 56 0.51 -12.51 18.18
C LYS A 56 0.58 -11.03 18.52
N LEU A 57 0.11 -10.69 19.70
CA LEU A 57 0.27 -9.36 20.25
C LEU A 57 1.75 -8.96 20.26
N ASN A 58 2.05 -7.76 19.76
CA ASN A 58 3.38 -7.19 19.56
C ASN A 58 4.24 -7.84 18.45
N ASP A 59 3.68 -8.68 17.59
CA ASP A 59 4.37 -9.02 16.34
C ASP A 59 4.59 -7.74 15.55
N LYS A 60 5.80 -7.57 14.97
CA LYS A 60 6.23 -6.35 14.28
C LYS A 60 6.84 -6.65 12.92
N TRP A 61 6.59 -5.75 11.98
CA TRP A 61 7.22 -5.73 10.65
C TRP A 61 7.76 -4.35 10.34
N ASN A 62 8.98 -4.29 9.80
CA ASN A 62 9.62 -3.06 9.36
C ASN A 62 9.86 -3.14 7.86
N TYR A 63 9.44 -2.12 7.15
CA TYR A 63 9.57 -2.01 5.70
C TYR A 63 10.37 -0.76 5.34
N ASN A 64 11.22 -0.88 4.31
CA ASN A 64 11.72 0.29 3.60
C ASN A 64 10.74 0.60 2.47
N GLY A 65 10.20 1.81 2.47
CA GLY A 65 9.20 2.28 1.53
C GLY A 65 9.81 3.06 0.37
N TYR A 66 9.23 2.87 -0.79
CA TYR A 66 9.50 3.65 -1.99
C TYR A 66 8.16 3.88 -2.69
N LEU A 67 7.79 5.14 -2.89
CA LEU A 67 6.57 5.52 -3.59
C LEU A 67 6.95 6.24 -4.88
N ASP A 68 6.56 5.70 -6.03
CA ASP A 68 6.66 6.40 -7.31
C ASP A 68 5.54 7.43 -7.41
N MET A 69 5.92 8.69 -7.61
CA MET A 69 5.01 9.82 -7.62
C MET A 69 4.77 10.39 -9.04
N VAL A 70 5.40 9.79 -10.06
CA VAL A 70 5.45 10.38 -11.41
C VAL A 70 4.06 10.50 -12.02
N ASP A 71 3.31 9.41 -12.10
CA ASP A 71 1.95 9.42 -12.70
C ASP A 71 1.01 10.31 -11.93
N PHE A 72 1.13 10.25 -10.62
CA PHE A 72 0.39 11.05 -9.67
C PHE A 72 0.59 12.57 -9.89
N ILE A 73 1.82 13.01 -10.07
CA ILE A 73 2.15 14.42 -10.29
C ILE A 73 1.66 14.88 -11.65
N VAL A 74 1.79 14.04 -12.68
CA VAL A 74 1.28 14.34 -14.03
C VAL A 74 -0.23 14.61 -13.99
N ASP A 75 -0.98 13.80 -13.29
CA ASP A 75 -2.44 13.92 -13.18
C ASP A 75 -2.87 15.11 -12.32
N SER A 76 -2.07 15.49 -11.33
CA SER A 76 -2.37 16.62 -10.44
C SER A 76 -2.16 17.98 -11.08
N GLY A 77 -1.33 18.07 -12.12
CA GLY A 77 -0.94 19.33 -12.75
C GLY A 77 -0.09 20.25 -11.88
N VAL A 78 0.42 19.75 -10.74
CA VAL A 78 1.37 20.46 -9.87
C VAL A 78 2.73 20.56 -10.56
N ASN A 79 3.30 21.76 -10.59
CA ASN A 79 4.62 21.95 -11.15
C ASN A 79 5.70 21.58 -10.14
N THR A 80 6.22 20.37 -10.24
CA THR A 80 7.26 19.86 -9.34
C THR A 80 8.21 18.92 -10.08
N ASN A 81 9.41 18.73 -9.52
CA ASN A 81 10.37 17.71 -9.92
C ASN A 81 10.33 16.47 -9.00
N LEU A 82 9.35 16.37 -8.11
CA LEU A 82 9.15 15.20 -7.25
C LEU A 82 8.90 13.99 -8.15
N GLN A 83 9.67 12.93 -7.96
CA GLN A 83 9.48 11.66 -8.67
C GLN A 83 9.21 10.54 -7.68
N THR A 84 9.86 10.58 -6.53
CA THR A 84 9.81 9.50 -5.53
C THR A 84 9.81 10.04 -4.12
N LEU A 85 9.08 9.34 -3.26
CA LEU A 85 9.22 9.45 -1.82
C LEU A 85 9.91 8.17 -1.31
N THR A 86 10.88 8.31 -0.44
CA THR A 86 11.55 7.18 0.21
C THR A 86 11.36 7.25 1.71
N GLY A 87 11.24 6.11 2.37
CA GLY A 87 10.96 6.13 3.79
C GLY A 87 10.91 4.75 4.43
N THR A 88 10.32 4.71 5.60
CA THR A 88 10.14 3.48 6.39
C THR A 88 8.71 3.38 6.90
N LEU A 89 8.25 2.16 7.10
CA LEU A 89 6.99 1.85 7.73
C LEU A 89 7.22 0.75 8.79
N GLU A 90 6.78 0.98 10.02
CA GLU A 90 6.71 -0.04 11.07
C GLU A 90 5.24 -0.41 11.31
N SER A 91 4.92 -1.70 11.26
CA SER A 91 3.59 -2.23 11.58
C SER A 91 3.65 -3.11 12.82
N THR A 92 2.68 -2.97 13.73
CA THR A 92 2.62 -3.72 14.98
C THR A 92 1.21 -4.25 15.23
N VAL A 93 1.08 -5.50 15.63
CA VAL A 93 -0.19 -6.06 16.15
C VAL A 93 -0.40 -5.52 17.57
N THR A 94 -1.31 -4.56 17.71
CA THR A 94 -1.54 -3.86 19.00
C THR A 94 -2.70 -4.44 19.79
N ASP A 95 -3.63 -5.16 19.14
CA ASP A 95 -4.73 -5.84 19.84
C ASP A 95 -5.23 -7.07 19.06
N ILE A 96 -5.84 -8.01 19.79
CA ILE A 96 -6.47 -9.21 19.26
C ILE A 96 -7.79 -9.41 19.98
N TYR A 97 -8.93 -9.23 19.29
CA TYR A 97 -10.23 -9.25 19.94
C TYR A 97 -11.32 -9.84 19.04
N ILE A 98 -12.47 -10.08 19.63
CA ILE A 98 -13.67 -10.57 18.90
C ILE A 98 -14.59 -9.39 18.63
N THR A 99 -15.00 -9.24 17.37
CA THR A 99 -15.99 -8.25 16.94
C THR A 99 -16.97 -8.84 15.94
N THR A 100 -18.00 -8.08 15.58
CA THR A 100 -18.96 -8.48 14.56
C THR A 100 -18.49 -8.01 13.19
N VAL A 101 -18.29 -8.95 12.27
CA VAL A 101 -17.96 -8.72 10.85
C VAL A 101 -19.01 -9.42 10.02
N ASP A 102 -19.69 -8.72 9.12
CA ASP A 102 -20.78 -9.25 8.28
C ASP A 102 -21.83 -10.05 9.07
N ASN A 103 -22.27 -9.51 10.20
CA ASN A 103 -23.22 -10.13 11.13
C ASN A 103 -22.73 -11.44 11.80
N SER A 104 -21.44 -11.76 11.70
CA SER A 104 -20.81 -12.92 12.34
C SER A 104 -19.81 -12.49 13.40
N SER A 105 -19.66 -13.27 14.47
CA SER A 105 -18.61 -13.08 15.46
C SER A 105 -17.27 -13.55 14.90
N SER A 106 -16.31 -12.66 14.77
CA SER A 106 -15.01 -12.94 14.18
C SER A 106 -13.87 -12.48 15.08
N LEU A 107 -12.79 -13.28 15.16
CA LEU A 107 -11.53 -12.86 15.76
C LEU A 107 -10.85 -11.93 14.76
N VAL A 108 -10.34 -10.79 15.24
CA VAL A 108 -9.62 -9.82 14.42
C VAL A 108 -8.31 -9.42 15.08
N TYR A 109 -7.36 -9.02 14.24
CA TYR A 109 -6.14 -8.33 14.61
C TYR A 109 -6.32 -6.84 14.39
N LYS A 110 -5.92 -6.01 15.35
CA LYS A 110 -5.69 -4.59 15.16
C LYS A 110 -4.22 -4.40 14.86
N VAL A 111 -3.91 -3.87 13.69
CA VAL A 111 -2.53 -3.57 13.28
C VAL A 111 -2.41 -2.06 13.15
N GLU A 112 -1.50 -1.48 13.93
CA GLU A 112 -1.13 -0.07 13.84
C GLU A 112 0.18 0.05 13.08
N SER A 113 0.27 1.02 12.18
CA SER A 113 1.50 1.26 11.43
C SER A 113 1.85 2.74 11.47
N GLU A 114 3.14 3.02 11.64
CA GLU A 114 3.74 4.36 11.62
C GLU A 114 4.70 4.43 10.45
N GLY A 115 4.50 5.40 9.56
CA GLY A 115 5.30 5.61 8.36
C GLY A 115 5.90 7.00 8.32
N TYR A 116 7.15 7.10 7.87
CA TYR A 116 7.82 8.35 7.57
C TYR A 116 8.43 8.28 6.18
N TYR A 117 8.08 9.23 5.33
CA TYR A 117 8.57 9.32 3.96
C TYR A 117 9.07 10.72 3.67
N GLU A 118 10.11 10.82 2.84
CA GLU A 118 10.71 12.09 2.49
C GLU A 118 11.15 12.16 1.02
N ALA A 119 11.21 13.39 0.50
CA ALA A 119 11.90 13.71 -0.74
C ALA A 119 12.66 15.01 -0.57
N ASN A 120 13.95 14.96 -0.84
CA ASN A 120 14.87 16.08 -0.66
C ASN A 120 15.11 16.83 -1.97
N ASN A 121 15.38 18.14 -1.87
CA ASN A 121 15.74 19.01 -3.01
C ASN A 121 14.65 19.03 -4.10
N ILE A 122 13.39 19.05 -3.71
CA ILE A 122 12.28 19.19 -4.64
C ILE A 122 11.97 20.66 -4.90
N ASN A 123 11.29 20.91 -6.00
CA ASN A 123 10.72 22.22 -6.33
C ASN A 123 9.19 22.07 -6.36
N LEU A 124 8.49 22.78 -5.50
CA LEU A 124 7.02 22.79 -5.46
C LEU A 124 6.54 24.20 -5.88
N ASP A 125 5.97 24.30 -7.07
CA ASP A 125 5.50 25.56 -7.66
C ASP A 125 6.54 26.68 -7.67
N GLY A 126 7.81 26.35 -7.97
CA GLY A 126 8.91 27.29 -8.01
C GLY A 126 9.58 27.56 -6.65
N GLN A 127 9.15 26.89 -5.59
CA GLN A 127 9.74 26.95 -4.25
C GLN A 127 10.63 25.73 -4.03
N PRO A 128 11.95 25.87 -3.84
CA PRO A 128 12.82 24.77 -3.47
C PRO A 128 12.63 24.40 -2.01
N GLY A 129 12.83 23.10 -1.70
CA GLY A 129 12.73 22.59 -0.34
C GLY A 129 12.70 21.07 -0.25
N ASP A 130 12.31 20.56 0.91
CA ASP A 130 12.19 19.15 1.21
C ASP A 130 10.75 18.82 1.61
N LEU A 131 10.24 17.68 1.16
CA LEU A 131 8.90 17.19 1.50
C LEU A 131 9.00 16.07 2.53
N GLU A 132 8.20 16.16 3.58
CA GLU A 132 8.05 15.14 4.61
C GLU A 132 6.60 14.71 4.70
N VAL A 133 6.36 13.40 4.76
CA VAL A 133 5.04 12.79 4.91
C VAL A 133 5.10 11.81 6.08
N ASN A 134 4.33 12.11 7.13
CA ASN A 134 4.09 11.20 8.24
C ASN A 134 2.74 10.51 8.00
N MET A 135 2.68 9.21 8.27
CA MET A 135 1.49 8.40 8.05
C MET A 135 1.27 7.44 9.20
N ASP A 136 0.15 7.61 9.89
CA ASP A 136 -0.32 6.67 10.90
C ASP A 136 -1.52 5.90 10.36
N THR A 137 -1.51 4.59 10.47
CA THR A 137 -2.62 3.76 10.01
C THR A 137 -3.09 2.77 11.08
N VAL A 138 -4.37 2.46 11.06
CA VAL A 138 -4.99 1.41 11.86
C VAL A 138 -5.75 0.49 10.92
N SER A 139 -5.37 -0.78 10.87
CA SER A 139 -6.06 -1.80 10.07
C SER A 139 -6.72 -2.84 10.96
N ILE A 140 -7.99 -3.16 10.67
CA ILE A 140 -8.71 -4.27 11.30
C ILE A 140 -8.72 -5.43 10.31
N ILE A 141 -8.10 -6.54 10.70
CA ILE A 141 -7.83 -7.68 9.83
C ILE A 141 -8.47 -8.93 10.43
N ARG A 142 -9.32 -9.63 9.67
CA ARG A 142 -9.97 -10.86 10.11
C ARG A 142 -8.95 -11.99 10.23
N ALA A 143 -8.92 -12.67 11.39
CA ALA A 143 -7.88 -13.66 11.68
C ALA A 143 -8.05 -14.98 10.89
N SER A 144 -9.26 -15.28 10.40
CA SER A 144 -9.54 -16.54 9.70
C SER A 144 -8.97 -16.64 8.28
N ASP A 145 -8.63 -15.50 7.66
CA ASP A 145 -8.24 -15.42 6.25
C ASP A 145 -7.39 -14.20 5.91
N LEU A 146 -7.06 -13.39 6.90
CA LEU A 146 -6.36 -12.10 6.76
C LEU A 146 -7.10 -11.09 5.87
N ALA A 147 -8.43 -11.22 5.73
CA ALA A 147 -9.23 -10.23 5.03
C ALA A 147 -9.26 -8.90 5.79
N THR A 148 -9.07 -7.80 5.07
CA THR A 148 -9.14 -6.45 5.63
C THR A 148 -10.60 -6.04 5.81
N VAL A 149 -11.00 -5.74 7.04
CA VAL A 149 -12.35 -5.28 7.40
C VAL A 149 -12.46 -3.76 7.23
N SER A 150 -11.51 -3.03 7.80
CA SER A 150 -11.43 -1.57 7.70
C SER A 150 -10.00 -1.10 7.86
N GLN A 151 -9.76 0.12 7.38
CA GLN A 151 -8.50 0.85 7.55
C GLN A 151 -8.81 2.31 7.85
N GLU A 152 -8.05 2.87 8.79
CA GLU A 152 -8.02 4.30 9.10
C GLU A 152 -6.61 4.79 8.83
N ALA A 153 -6.45 5.98 8.25
CA ALA A 153 -5.15 6.59 8.05
C ALA A 153 -5.19 8.07 8.38
N THR A 154 -4.14 8.55 9.06
CA THR A 154 -3.84 9.97 9.22
C THR A 154 -2.54 10.27 8.49
N ILE A 155 -2.56 11.25 7.61
CA ILE A 155 -1.43 11.62 6.75
C ILE A 155 -1.15 13.10 6.97
N ASP A 156 0.02 13.40 7.54
CA ASP A 156 0.52 14.75 7.72
C ASP A 156 1.59 15.07 6.68
N ILE A 157 1.37 16.14 5.91
CA ILE A 157 2.25 16.58 4.85
C ILE A 157 2.88 17.91 5.24
N ASN A 158 4.21 17.95 5.30
CA ASN A 158 4.99 19.12 5.62
C ASN A 158 5.99 19.42 4.52
N PHE A 159 6.19 20.70 4.23
CA PHE A 159 7.16 21.17 3.26
C PHE A 159 8.13 22.13 3.93
N CYS A 160 9.42 21.76 4.00
CA CYS A 160 10.49 22.58 4.50
C CYS A 160 11.04 23.46 3.37
N ARG A 161 10.47 24.66 3.19
CA ARG A 161 10.84 25.57 2.12
C ARG A 161 12.21 26.19 2.39
N ASP A 162 13.13 26.08 1.46
CA ASP A 162 14.47 26.67 1.55
C ASP A 162 14.44 28.18 1.60
N PHE A 163 15.13 28.74 2.59
CA PHE A 163 15.33 30.18 2.73
C PHE A 163 16.77 30.49 3.19
N LEU A 164 17.60 30.90 2.25
CA LEU A 164 19.04 31.22 2.46
C LEU A 164 19.83 30.01 3.01
N TRP A 165 20.00 29.91 4.34
CA TRP A 165 20.76 28.83 5.00
C TRP A 165 19.90 28.02 6.00
N PHE A 166 18.63 28.24 6.04
CA PHE A 166 17.67 27.49 6.86
C PHE A 166 16.41 27.22 6.04
N CYS A 167 15.58 26.28 6.48
CA CYS A 167 14.28 26.10 5.88
C CYS A 167 13.17 26.66 6.77
N ILE A 168 12.04 26.93 6.17
CA ILE A 168 10.81 27.34 6.86
C ILE A 168 9.81 26.21 6.71
N ASP A 169 9.47 25.59 7.83
CA ASP A 169 8.46 24.52 7.86
C ASP A 169 7.08 25.12 7.57
N VAL A 170 6.43 24.54 6.57
CA VAL A 170 5.07 24.87 6.15
C VAL A 170 4.26 23.58 6.19
N SER A 171 3.25 23.54 7.05
CA SER A 171 2.26 22.46 6.99
C SER A 171 1.45 22.60 5.71
N VAL A 172 1.49 21.58 4.85
CA VAL A 172 0.67 21.51 3.64
C VAL A 172 -0.74 21.08 3.99
N GLY A 173 -0.90 20.19 4.96
CA GLY A 173 -2.19 19.73 5.44
C GLY A 173 -2.12 18.40 6.17
N THR A 174 -3.22 18.10 6.83
CA THR A 174 -3.51 16.77 7.41
C THR A 174 -4.72 16.20 6.71
N LEU A 175 -4.63 14.95 6.31
CA LEU A 175 -5.72 14.18 5.72
C LEU A 175 -6.00 12.96 6.58
N GLU A 176 -7.27 12.78 6.94
CA GLU A 176 -7.77 11.60 7.61
C GLU A 176 -8.66 10.82 6.63
N VAL A 177 -8.49 9.51 6.58
CA VAL A 177 -9.21 8.61 5.68
C VAL A 177 -9.69 7.41 6.45
N ASP A 178 -10.99 7.18 6.45
CA ASP A 178 -11.60 5.96 6.97
C ASP A 178 -12.14 5.13 5.80
N GLN A 179 -11.72 3.89 5.69
CA GLN A 179 -12.18 2.98 4.65
C GLN A 179 -12.69 1.67 5.25
N SER A 180 -13.85 1.22 4.81
CA SER A 180 -14.41 -0.07 5.18
C SER A 180 -14.82 -0.88 3.95
N TYR A 181 -14.80 -2.20 4.09
CA TYR A 181 -15.07 -3.14 3.01
C TYR A 181 -16.24 -4.07 3.36
N SER A 182 -17.15 -4.28 2.43
CA SER A 182 -18.25 -5.21 2.57
C SER A 182 -18.46 -6.00 1.26
N PRO A 183 -18.24 -7.34 1.30
CA PRO A 183 -17.57 -8.10 2.36
C PRO A 183 -16.13 -7.65 2.60
N PRO A 184 -15.47 -8.05 3.71
CA PRO A 184 -14.07 -7.77 3.96
C PRO A 184 -13.17 -8.16 2.79
N LEU A 185 -12.18 -7.32 2.47
CA LEU A 185 -11.33 -7.48 1.30
C LEU A 185 -10.33 -8.63 1.48
N GLU A 186 -10.53 -9.71 0.76
CA GLU A 186 -9.72 -10.93 0.79
C GLU A 186 -8.54 -10.80 -0.18
N GLY A 187 -7.43 -10.29 0.32
CA GLY A 187 -6.19 -10.23 -0.45
C GLY A 187 -5.46 -11.56 -0.58
N TYR A 188 -5.93 -12.63 0.07
CA TYR A 188 -5.31 -13.97 0.08
C TYR A 188 -6.41 -15.03 0.06
N ASP A 189 -6.22 -16.09 -0.72
CA ASP A 189 -7.05 -17.30 -0.68
C ASP A 189 -6.18 -18.45 -0.11
N PHE A 190 -6.44 -18.81 1.15
CA PHE A 190 -5.68 -19.85 1.84
C PHE A 190 -6.33 -21.21 1.66
N PRO A 191 -5.52 -22.27 1.46
CA PRO A 191 -4.04 -22.30 1.45
C PRO A 191 -3.45 -21.85 0.11
N ILE A 192 -2.45 -20.97 0.14
CA ILE A 192 -1.84 -20.38 -1.04
C ILE A 192 -1.00 -21.40 -1.84
N SER A 193 -1.21 -21.45 -3.16
CA SER A 193 -0.43 -22.27 -4.10
C SER A 193 -0.19 -21.56 -5.44
N VAL A 194 0.95 -21.85 -6.10
CA VAL A 194 1.28 -21.26 -7.40
C VAL A 194 0.26 -21.67 -8.46
N GLY A 195 -0.23 -20.70 -9.23
CA GLY A 195 -1.25 -20.88 -10.27
C GLY A 195 -2.68 -20.83 -9.75
N GLU A 196 -2.87 -20.56 -8.45
CA GLU A 196 -4.18 -20.29 -7.89
C GLU A 196 -4.63 -18.88 -8.24
N ALA A 197 -5.92 -18.70 -8.54
CA ALA A 197 -6.50 -17.41 -8.85
C ALA A 197 -7.89 -17.31 -8.21
N TRP A 198 -8.22 -16.13 -7.70
CA TRP A 198 -9.53 -15.84 -7.13
C TRP A 198 -9.99 -14.42 -7.50
N SER A 199 -11.26 -14.20 -7.34
CA SER A 199 -11.89 -12.90 -7.61
C SER A 199 -12.90 -12.60 -6.52
N GLN A 200 -12.97 -11.35 -6.13
CA GLN A 200 -13.92 -10.88 -5.13
C GLN A 200 -14.58 -9.58 -5.56
N ASP A 201 -15.92 -9.56 -5.47
CA ASP A 201 -16.68 -8.33 -5.55
C ASP A 201 -16.89 -7.78 -4.13
N TYR A 202 -16.65 -6.48 -3.96
CA TYR A 202 -16.82 -5.79 -2.69
C TYR A 202 -17.29 -4.34 -2.87
N THR A 203 -17.87 -3.81 -1.82
CA THR A 203 -18.18 -2.39 -1.72
C THR A 203 -17.15 -1.75 -0.79
N ALA A 204 -16.43 -0.73 -1.29
CA ALA A 204 -15.59 0.13 -0.48
C ALA A 204 -16.35 1.40 -0.13
N THR A 205 -16.45 1.70 1.16
CA THR A 205 -16.95 2.98 1.66
C THR A 205 -15.77 3.75 2.22
N THR A 206 -15.51 4.93 1.68
CA THR A 206 -14.39 5.78 2.10
C THR A 206 -14.90 7.14 2.51
N THR A 207 -14.54 7.58 3.71
CA THR A 207 -14.82 8.92 4.22
C THR A 207 -13.51 9.68 4.39
N TYR A 208 -13.55 10.97 4.14
CA TYR A 208 -12.40 11.85 4.17
C TYR A 208 -12.66 13.01 5.10
N SER A 209 -11.66 13.34 5.94
CA SER A 209 -11.66 14.54 6.78
C SER A 209 -10.25 15.14 6.84
N GLY A 210 -10.10 16.28 7.47
CA GLY A 210 -8.81 16.93 7.60
C GLY A 210 -8.83 18.40 7.26
N SER A 211 -7.67 18.98 7.03
CA SER A 211 -7.52 20.40 6.69
C SER A 211 -6.27 20.63 5.83
N SER A 212 -6.40 21.48 4.83
CA SER A 212 -5.27 21.96 4.03
C SER A 212 -5.61 23.34 3.47
N ASP A 213 -4.62 24.23 3.42
CA ASP A 213 -4.72 25.52 2.74
C ASP A 213 -4.40 25.41 1.23
N TYR A 214 -3.93 24.23 0.79
CA TYR A 214 -3.40 24.03 -0.57
C TYR A 214 -4.20 23.02 -1.38
N VAL A 215 -4.92 22.11 -0.72
CA VAL A 215 -5.61 20.99 -1.34
C VAL A 215 -7.02 20.86 -0.75
N ASP A 216 -8.01 20.72 -1.61
CA ASP A 216 -9.37 20.43 -1.17
C ASP A 216 -9.47 18.98 -0.65
N ILE A 217 -10.19 18.78 0.45
CA ILE A 217 -10.46 17.45 0.98
C ILE A 217 -11.46 16.75 0.04
N PRO A 218 -11.20 15.50 -0.38
CA PRO A 218 -12.10 14.75 -1.25
C PRO A 218 -13.50 14.54 -0.63
N GLU A 219 -14.49 14.34 -1.46
CA GLU A 219 -15.83 13.94 -1.01
C GLU A 219 -15.85 12.44 -0.66
N ASP A 220 -16.70 12.07 0.30
CA ASP A 220 -16.95 10.69 0.68
C ASP A 220 -17.42 9.86 -0.53
N THR A 221 -16.95 8.62 -0.60
CA THR A 221 -17.26 7.74 -1.72
C THR A 221 -17.79 6.38 -1.27
N VAL A 222 -18.72 5.84 -2.05
CA VAL A 222 -19.14 4.44 -1.96
C VAL A 222 -19.00 3.84 -3.35
N SER A 223 -18.12 2.85 -3.50
CA SER A 223 -17.83 2.26 -4.81
C SER A 223 -17.91 0.73 -4.76
N GLN A 224 -18.58 0.15 -5.75
CA GLN A 224 -18.52 -1.30 -5.99
C GLN A 224 -17.30 -1.59 -6.85
N ARG A 225 -16.52 -2.57 -6.44
CA ARG A 225 -15.27 -2.95 -7.12
C ARG A 225 -15.15 -4.46 -7.20
N THR A 226 -14.38 -4.90 -8.19
CA THR A 226 -13.92 -6.28 -8.32
C THR A 226 -12.41 -6.29 -8.21
N ALA A 227 -11.86 -7.14 -7.35
CA ALA A 227 -10.44 -7.43 -7.29
C ALA A 227 -10.19 -8.85 -7.77
N ASN A 228 -9.24 -9.00 -8.69
CA ASN A 228 -8.79 -10.30 -9.18
C ASN A 228 -7.35 -10.52 -8.71
N TYR A 229 -7.03 -11.72 -8.31
CA TYR A 229 -5.71 -12.09 -7.80
C TYR A 229 -5.22 -13.38 -8.45
N GLU A 230 -3.90 -13.51 -8.63
CA GLU A 230 -3.26 -14.73 -9.12
C GLU A 230 -1.91 -14.92 -8.42
N VAL A 231 -1.63 -16.15 -7.97
CA VAL A 231 -0.31 -16.53 -7.44
C VAL A 231 0.59 -16.88 -8.61
N VAL A 232 1.39 -15.90 -9.06
CA VAL A 232 2.16 -16.03 -10.31
C VAL A 232 3.45 -16.81 -10.14
N SER A 233 4.08 -16.78 -8.95
CA SER A 233 5.34 -17.51 -8.72
C SER A 233 5.61 -17.78 -7.24
N GLN A 234 6.59 -18.64 -6.98
CA GLN A 234 7.18 -18.86 -5.66
C GLN A 234 8.67 -18.56 -5.68
N GLY A 235 9.19 -17.98 -4.60
CA GLY A 235 10.58 -17.61 -4.44
C GLY A 235 10.84 -16.18 -4.96
N PHE A 236 11.67 -15.46 -4.22
CA PHE A 236 12.05 -14.10 -4.56
C PHE A 236 13.43 -14.09 -5.20
N SER A 237 13.56 -13.48 -6.39
CA SER A 237 14.81 -13.40 -7.14
C SER A 237 15.64 -12.13 -6.82
N GLY A 238 15.17 -11.26 -5.93
CA GLY A 238 15.86 -10.03 -5.55
C GLY A 238 17.08 -10.26 -4.67
N VAL A 239 18.13 -9.47 -4.89
CA VAL A 239 19.44 -9.61 -4.24
C VAL A 239 19.38 -9.43 -2.72
N ASN A 240 18.43 -8.65 -2.22
CA ASN A 240 18.33 -8.28 -0.80
C ASN A 240 17.52 -9.24 0.07
N TYR A 241 16.85 -10.23 -0.55
CA TYR A 241 15.89 -11.12 0.15
C TYR A 241 16.13 -12.59 -0.17
N ALA A 242 17.38 -13.01 -0.29
CA ALA A 242 17.76 -14.40 -0.61
C ALA A 242 17.21 -15.45 0.38
N SER A 243 16.81 -15.03 1.60
CA SER A 243 16.15 -15.88 2.59
C SER A 243 14.65 -16.08 2.35
N CYS A 244 14.04 -15.37 1.39
CA CYS A 244 12.62 -15.43 1.08
C CYS A 244 12.28 -16.45 -0.02
N ALA A 245 13.02 -17.54 -0.10
CA ALA A 245 12.81 -18.59 -1.12
C ALA A 245 11.41 -19.25 -1.07
N THR A 246 10.69 -19.08 0.02
CA THR A 246 9.33 -19.61 0.22
C THR A 246 8.25 -18.55 0.10
N SER A 247 8.59 -17.32 -0.32
CA SER A 247 7.60 -16.27 -0.58
C SER A 247 6.78 -16.58 -1.84
N TYR A 248 5.53 -16.11 -1.86
CA TYR A 248 4.64 -16.21 -3.01
C TYR A 248 4.39 -14.81 -3.58
N ASN A 249 4.57 -14.67 -4.89
CA ASN A 249 4.21 -13.47 -5.61
C ASN A 249 2.75 -13.54 -6.04
N ILE A 250 1.97 -12.59 -5.60
CA ILE A 250 0.54 -12.48 -5.90
C ILE A 250 0.34 -11.21 -6.71
N SER A 251 -0.09 -11.35 -7.97
CA SER A 251 -0.54 -10.22 -8.78
C SER A 251 -1.98 -9.86 -8.44
N SER A 252 -2.33 -8.61 -8.61
CA SER A 252 -3.69 -8.11 -8.50
C SER A 252 -4.08 -7.32 -9.76
N SER A 253 -5.35 -7.40 -10.15
CA SER A 253 -5.90 -6.61 -11.24
C SER A 253 -7.34 -6.16 -10.91
N ASN A 254 -7.80 -5.11 -11.59
CA ASN A 254 -9.19 -4.63 -11.50
C ASN A 254 -10.14 -5.47 -12.40
N ALA A 255 -11.42 -5.09 -12.43
CA ALA A 255 -12.44 -5.74 -13.26
C ALA A 255 -12.13 -5.71 -14.76
N ASP A 256 -11.39 -4.70 -15.23
CA ASP A 256 -11.01 -4.53 -16.65
C ASP A 256 -9.74 -5.34 -16.99
N GLY A 257 -9.12 -6.00 -16.00
CA GLY A 257 -7.90 -6.78 -16.16
C GLY A 257 -6.62 -5.94 -16.20
N GLU A 258 -6.71 -4.66 -15.81
CA GLU A 258 -5.52 -3.81 -15.65
C GLU A 258 -4.80 -4.20 -14.36
N ASP A 259 -3.48 -4.37 -14.45
CA ASP A 259 -2.65 -4.69 -13.30
C ASP A 259 -2.71 -3.55 -12.27
N THR A 260 -3.05 -3.91 -11.03
CA THR A 260 -3.10 -2.97 -9.90
C THR A 260 -1.93 -3.13 -8.96
N GLY A 261 -1.12 -4.17 -9.13
CA GLY A 261 0.11 -4.36 -8.39
C GLY A 261 0.49 -5.80 -8.13
N TYR A 262 1.58 -5.94 -7.40
CA TYR A 262 2.13 -7.22 -6.94
C TYR A 262 2.40 -7.16 -5.46
N LYS A 263 2.18 -8.25 -4.75
CA LYS A 263 2.59 -8.40 -3.36
C LYS A 263 3.29 -9.73 -3.14
N TRP A 264 4.23 -9.73 -2.19
CA TRP A 264 4.94 -10.93 -1.77
C TRP A 264 4.43 -11.40 -0.42
N PHE A 265 3.88 -12.59 -0.38
CA PHE A 265 3.46 -13.22 0.86
C PHE A 265 4.52 -14.19 1.35
N LEU A 266 4.95 -14.03 2.60
CA LEU A 266 5.90 -14.91 3.28
C LEU A 266 5.25 -15.48 4.53
N SER A 267 5.02 -16.79 4.57
CA SER A 267 4.31 -17.47 5.67
C SER A 267 5.09 -17.56 6.98
N LEU A 268 6.39 -17.33 6.94
CA LEU A 268 7.31 -17.46 8.06
C LEU A 268 8.01 -16.14 8.36
N ILE A 269 7.25 -15.09 8.65
CA ILE A 269 7.85 -13.91 9.28
C ILE A 269 7.69 -14.08 10.80
N HIS A 270 8.60 -14.83 11.38
CA HIS A 270 9.01 -14.67 12.75
C HIS A 270 10.39 -14.02 12.70
N ILE A 271 10.42 -12.73 12.56
CA ILE A 271 11.64 -11.95 12.79
C ILE A 271 11.50 -11.25 14.11
#